data_58cb1975bee368a70da3ebd209487b30
#
_entry.id   58cb1975bee368a70da3ebd209487b30
#
_cell.length_a   1.000
_cell.length_b   1.000
_cell.length_c   1.000
_cell.angle_alpha   90.00
_cell.angle_beta   90.00
_cell.angle_gamma   90.00
#
_symmetry.space_group_name_H-M   'P 1'
#
loop_
_entity.id
_entity.type
_entity.pdbx_description
1 polymer ?
#
loop_
_entity_poly.entity_id
_entity_poly.type
_entity_poly.pdbx_seq_one_letter_code
_entity_poly.pdbx_strand_id
1 'polypeptide(L)'
;MGQVISIGKQDYVSLRENHYFYIDKTDFIRQWWKNADDITLITRPRRFGKTLNMSMLNCFFSRQYAERGDLFEGLSIWEEEKYRELQGTYPVIFISFADVKQNNYEDAVQKIKNIIVDVYRQHRYLEQQECFSESEKQNILSVTEEMNDVTAQDALKNLSKYLKLLYGKKVLIFLDEYDTPMQEAYIHGYWDEFIGFMRGLFNAAFKTNPYLERAVMTGITRVSKESVFSDLNNLAVITTTSEQYADCFGFTEEEVFSALDAFGMSEKKQIVKQWYDGFIFGQRRDIYNPWSITNYLKEKKLKPYWAATSSNALISKLIQTASADMKKQMERLLNGELVTVSFDEQVVFSQLEQDESAIWSLLVASGYLKVEDVEYRGMTLEPWYHLNITNLETVSMFSNMFKGWFAPVASNYNEFIRALLEGNVKAMNLYMNDVALATFSSFDVGKYVSERTQPERFYHGFVLGLLIEIRDRYAVRSNRESGFGRYDVMLLPKSKRDNAIILEFKVREPDSEKTLEDTVESALDQIIEKKYDAELLALGITQERIRHYGFAFEGKKVLIG
;
A
#
# COMPACT_ATOMS: atom_id res chain seq x y z
N MET A 1 9.15 14.73 33.45
CA MET A 1 8.09 14.99 32.45
C MET A 1 8.38 14.09 31.26
N GLY A 2 7.42 13.33 30.76
CA GLY A 2 7.65 12.50 29.58
C GLY A 2 7.99 13.36 28.36
N GLN A 3 8.78 12.82 27.44
CA GLN A 3 9.10 13.50 26.17
C GLN A 3 7.82 13.89 25.42
N VAL A 4 7.82 15.04 24.76
CA VAL A 4 6.67 15.50 23.97
C VAL A 4 6.60 14.72 22.67
N ILE A 5 5.44 14.14 22.37
CA ILE A 5 5.19 13.43 21.11
C ILE A 5 4.67 14.42 20.06
N SER A 6 5.46 14.66 19.02
CA SER A 6 5.08 15.49 17.88
C SER A 6 4.66 14.59 16.71
N ILE A 7 3.41 14.71 16.26
CA ILE A 7 2.87 13.92 15.15
C ILE A 7 3.21 14.60 13.82
N GLY A 8 3.68 13.80 12.84
CA GLY A 8 3.90 14.25 11.46
C GLY A 8 5.18 15.05 11.25
N LYS A 9 6.10 15.09 12.19
CA LYS A 9 7.43 15.70 11.99
C LYS A 9 8.25 14.86 10.99
N GLN A 10 8.71 15.51 9.94
CA GLN A 10 9.56 14.92 8.89
C GLN A 10 10.96 15.54 8.87
N ASP A 11 11.11 16.71 9.48
CA ASP A 11 12.38 17.41 9.61
C ASP A 11 13.16 16.93 10.84
N TYR A 12 14.32 16.33 10.60
CA TYR A 12 15.18 15.77 11.63
C TYR A 12 15.75 16.84 12.56
N VAL A 13 16.14 18.01 12.04
CA VAL A 13 16.64 19.13 12.84
C VAL A 13 15.61 19.55 13.88
N SER A 14 14.39 19.84 13.42
CA SER A 14 13.30 20.26 14.31
C SER A 14 12.95 19.20 15.36
N LEU A 15 13.09 17.91 15.01
CA LEU A 15 12.83 16.80 15.94
C LEU A 15 13.89 16.78 17.06
N ARG A 16 15.17 16.95 16.73
CA ARG A 16 16.28 16.90 17.69
C ARG A 16 16.37 18.15 18.56
N GLU A 17 16.27 19.35 17.97
CA GLU A 17 16.33 20.62 18.70
C GLU A 17 15.22 20.79 19.73
N ASN A 18 14.03 20.31 19.44
CA ASN A 18 12.90 20.39 20.37
C ASN A 18 12.80 19.19 21.33
N HIS A 19 13.77 18.27 21.30
CA HIS A 19 13.80 17.07 22.14
C HIS A 19 12.49 16.27 22.11
N TYR A 20 11.85 16.19 20.92
CA TYR A 20 10.66 15.40 20.74
C TYR A 20 10.98 13.90 20.85
N PHE A 21 9.95 13.10 21.15
CA PHE A 21 10.08 11.66 21.18
C PHE A 21 10.63 11.14 19.84
N TYR A 22 11.73 10.42 19.92
CA TYR A 22 12.44 9.85 18.77
C TYR A 22 13.01 8.49 19.16
N ILE A 23 12.82 7.50 18.31
CA ILE A 23 13.47 6.19 18.40
C ILE A 23 14.68 6.21 17.47
N ASP A 24 15.86 5.92 18.02
CA ASP A 24 17.11 5.99 17.30
C ASP A 24 17.16 5.02 16.11
N LYS A 25 17.25 5.56 14.91
CA LYS A 25 17.41 4.82 13.65
C LYS A 25 18.72 5.19 12.94
N THR A 26 19.66 5.79 13.65
CA THR A 26 20.95 6.21 13.06
C THR A 26 21.82 5.02 12.64
N ASP A 27 21.50 3.81 13.05
CA ASP A 27 22.14 2.60 12.53
C ASP A 27 21.94 2.43 11.00
N PHE A 28 20.90 3.01 10.44
CA PHE A 28 20.70 3.10 9.00
C PHE A 28 21.89 3.78 8.30
N ILE A 29 22.45 4.84 8.87
CA ILE A 29 23.63 5.53 8.35
C ILE A 29 24.81 4.56 8.28
N ARG A 30 25.04 3.81 9.38
CA ARG A 30 26.13 2.83 9.50
C ARG A 30 25.99 1.71 8.48
N GLN A 31 24.81 1.09 8.40
CA GLN A 31 24.55 -0.02 7.50
C GLN A 31 24.69 0.42 6.04
N TRP A 32 24.07 1.53 5.65
CA TRP A 32 24.12 2.04 4.28
C TRP A 32 25.55 2.41 3.86
N TRP A 33 26.30 3.08 4.74
CA TRP A 33 27.66 3.44 4.43
C TRP A 33 28.57 2.22 4.29
N LYS A 34 28.38 1.20 5.10
CA LYS A 34 29.14 -0.05 5.09
C LYS A 34 28.84 -0.92 3.88
N ASN A 35 27.58 -0.99 3.45
CA ASN A 35 27.18 -1.84 2.31
C ASN A 35 27.78 -1.37 0.97
N ALA A 36 28.07 -0.08 0.85
CA ALA A 36 28.79 0.51 -0.28
C ALA A 36 28.12 0.36 -1.66
N ASP A 37 26.80 0.16 -1.70
CA ASP A 37 26.05 0.14 -2.95
C ASP A 37 26.06 1.51 -3.62
N ASP A 38 26.21 1.56 -4.95
CA ASP A 38 26.21 2.81 -5.72
C ASP A 38 24.86 3.53 -5.59
N ILE A 39 23.78 2.80 -5.80
CA ILE A 39 22.41 3.31 -5.71
C ILE A 39 21.57 2.32 -4.90
N THR A 40 20.95 2.80 -3.83
CA THR A 40 20.06 2.01 -2.99
C THR A 40 18.63 2.52 -3.14
N LEU A 41 17.74 1.70 -3.66
CA LEU A 41 16.30 1.95 -3.66
C LEU A 41 15.65 1.23 -2.49
N ILE A 42 15.02 1.96 -1.59
CA ILE A 42 14.33 1.40 -0.43
C ILE A 42 12.83 1.60 -0.58
N THR A 43 12.11 0.51 -0.70
CA THR A 43 10.65 0.53 -0.72
C THR A 43 10.11 0.03 0.63
N ARG A 44 9.31 0.87 1.26
CA ARG A 44 8.61 0.57 2.53
C ARG A 44 7.21 1.16 2.47
N PRO A 45 6.26 0.60 3.19
CA PRO A 45 4.91 1.14 3.26
C PRO A 45 4.88 2.61 3.67
N ARG A 46 3.75 3.27 3.47
CA ARG A 46 3.57 4.67 3.90
C ARG A 46 3.74 4.80 5.41
N ARG A 47 4.27 5.95 5.87
CA ARG A 47 4.44 6.29 7.30
C ARG A 47 5.44 5.42 8.07
N PHE A 48 6.37 4.77 7.38
CA PHE A 48 7.47 3.99 7.98
C PHE A 48 8.75 4.80 8.23
N GLY A 49 8.66 6.12 8.26
CA GLY A 49 9.78 7.00 8.59
C GLY A 49 10.75 7.26 7.44
N LYS A 50 10.41 6.92 6.17
CA LYS A 50 11.27 7.14 5.00
C LYS A 50 11.79 8.58 4.92
N THR A 51 10.90 9.55 4.84
CA THR A 51 11.24 10.98 4.74
C THR A 51 12.08 11.46 5.93
N LEU A 52 11.79 11.01 7.15
CA LEU A 52 12.58 11.37 8.33
C LEU A 52 13.98 10.78 8.26
N ASN A 53 14.14 9.53 7.84
CA ASN A 53 15.46 8.92 7.64
C ASN A 53 16.25 9.59 6.50
N MET A 54 15.58 10.03 5.44
CA MET A 54 16.22 10.82 4.38
C MET A 54 16.68 12.18 4.88
N SER A 55 15.86 12.87 5.71
CA SER A 55 16.24 14.11 6.39
C SER A 55 17.43 13.88 7.34
N MET A 56 17.44 12.77 8.07
CA MET A 56 18.56 12.37 8.93
C MET A 56 19.85 12.14 8.13
N LEU A 57 19.80 11.41 7.00
CA LEU A 57 20.94 11.23 6.11
C LEU A 57 21.48 12.57 5.60
N ASN A 58 20.60 13.48 5.18
CA ASN A 58 20.99 14.80 4.75
C ASN A 58 21.71 15.58 5.85
N CYS A 59 21.15 15.61 7.05
CA CYS A 59 21.78 16.26 8.21
C CYS A 59 23.12 15.63 8.59
N PHE A 60 23.27 14.31 8.39
CA PHE A 60 24.51 13.62 8.72
C PHE A 60 25.62 13.88 7.68
N PHE A 61 25.33 13.75 6.40
CA PHE A 61 26.39 13.81 5.39
C PHE A 61 26.66 15.21 4.84
N SER A 62 25.62 16.08 4.78
CA SER A 62 25.71 17.35 4.09
C SER A 62 26.63 18.33 4.77
N ARG A 63 27.52 18.95 3.98
CA ARG A 63 28.38 20.05 4.40
C ARG A 63 27.61 21.25 4.97
N GLN A 64 26.33 21.40 4.64
CA GLN A 64 25.46 22.43 5.25
C GLN A 64 25.29 22.23 6.75
N TYR A 65 25.48 21.01 7.24
CA TYR A 65 25.37 20.62 8.64
C TYR A 65 26.71 20.24 9.26
N ALA A 66 27.86 20.66 8.70
CA ALA A 66 29.20 20.28 9.18
C ALA A 66 29.45 20.64 10.66
N GLU A 67 28.83 21.72 11.16
CA GLU A 67 28.92 22.15 12.54
C GLU A 67 27.78 21.68 13.44
N ARG A 68 26.93 20.75 12.92
CA ARG A 68 25.71 20.28 13.60
C ARG A 68 25.84 18.84 14.10
N GLY A 69 27.03 18.47 14.61
CA GLY A 69 27.24 17.20 15.29
C GLY A 69 26.33 17.00 16.51
N ASP A 70 25.89 18.12 17.12
CA ASP A 70 24.94 18.17 18.23
C ASP A 70 23.65 17.39 17.94
N LEU A 71 23.22 17.32 16.69
CA LEU A 71 22.02 16.58 16.27
C LEU A 71 22.15 15.06 16.48
N PHE A 72 23.37 14.55 16.58
CA PHE A 72 23.64 13.11 16.69
C PHE A 72 24.15 12.70 18.08
N GLU A 73 24.44 13.66 18.96
CA GLU A 73 24.86 13.37 20.33
C GLU A 73 23.86 12.49 21.07
N GLY A 74 24.39 11.47 21.77
CA GLY A 74 23.58 10.48 22.49
C GLY A 74 22.89 9.43 21.64
N LEU A 75 23.16 9.37 20.32
CA LEU A 75 22.65 8.36 19.40
C LEU A 75 23.73 7.35 19.04
N SER A 76 23.35 6.16 18.63
CA SER A 76 24.23 5.03 18.38
C SER A 76 25.32 5.30 17.33
N ILE A 77 25.03 6.09 16.30
CA ILE A 77 26.01 6.46 15.27
C ILE A 77 27.15 7.30 15.84
N TRP A 78 26.89 8.05 16.91
CA TRP A 78 27.86 8.98 17.51
C TRP A 78 28.87 8.29 18.43
N GLU A 79 28.67 7.01 18.76
CA GLU A 79 29.58 6.23 19.60
C GLU A 79 30.91 5.94 18.91
N GLU A 80 30.94 5.81 17.56
CA GLU A 80 32.13 5.47 16.78
C GLU A 80 32.77 6.71 16.17
N GLU A 81 34.05 6.96 16.47
CA GLU A 81 34.81 8.13 16.01
C GLU A 81 34.85 8.29 14.50
N LYS A 82 35.03 7.19 13.75
CA LYS A 82 35.03 7.21 12.28
C LYS A 82 33.78 7.78 11.64
N TYR A 83 32.62 7.68 12.31
CA TYR A 83 31.38 8.29 11.83
C TYR A 83 31.25 9.73 12.25
N ARG A 84 31.79 10.13 13.43
CA ARG A 84 31.90 11.55 13.80
C ARG A 84 32.75 12.33 12.81
N GLU A 85 33.89 11.75 12.37
CA GLU A 85 34.76 12.33 11.35
C GLU A 85 34.09 12.41 9.96
N LEU A 86 33.14 11.52 9.67
CA LEU A 86 32.42 11.47 8.39
C LEU A 86 31.30 12.52 8.31
N GLN A 87 30.77 12.94 9.47
CA GLN A 87 29.65 13.88 9.56
C GLN A 87 29.99 15.21 8.89
N GLY A 88 29.05 15.73 8.07
CA GLY A 88 29.16 17.03 7.40
C GLY A 88 30.24 17.14 6.33
N THR A 89 30.72 16.03 5.79
CA THR A 89 31.88 16.04 4.88
C THR A 89 31.57 15.93 3.39
N TYR A 90 30.31 15.65 3.01
CA TYR A 90 29.90 15.46 1.60
C TYR A 90 29.04 16.60 1.07
N PRO A 91 29.19 16.99 -0.21
CA PRO A 91 28.14 17.74 -0.89
C PRO A 91 26.95 16.79 -1.10
N VAL A 92 25.75 17.25 -0.77
CA VAL A 92 24.50 16.48 -0.87
C VAL A 92 23.51 17.23 -1.74
N ILE A 93 22.86 16.51 -2.65
CA ILE A 93 21.67 16.95 -3.37
C ILE A 93 20.48 16.21 -2.78
N PHE A 94 19.57 16.93 -2.14
CA PHE A 94 18.36 16.38 -1.54
C PHE A 94 17.13 16.82 -2.33
N ILE A 95 16.32 15.85 -2.77
CA ILE A 95 15.12 16.09 -3.59
C ILE A 95 13.97 15.25 -3.04
N SER A 96 12.76 15.79 -3.06
CA SER A 96 11.53 15.05 -2.77
C SER A 96 10.51 15.26 -3.88
N PHE A 97 9.91 14.18 -4.35
CA PHE A 97 8.80 14.21 -5.31
C PHE A 97 7.42 14.02 -4.64
N ALA A 98 7.33 14.16 -3.32
CA ALA A 98 6.09 13.99 -2.56
C ALA A 98 4.93 14.90 -3.03
N ASP A 99 5.26 16.08 -3.58
CA ASP A 99 4.30 17.07 -4.06
C ASP A 99 3.98 16.98 -5.56
N VAL A 100 4.56 16.02 -6.29
CA VAL A 100 4.31 15.85 -7.72
C VAL A 100 3.05 14.99 -7.90
N LYS A 101 1.87 15.64 -7.83
CA LYS A 101 0.53 15.02 -7.86
C LYS A 101 -0.39 15.70 -8.86
N GLN A 102 0.10 15.88 -10.06
CA GLN A 102 -0.62 16.57 -11.13
C GLN A 102 -1.44 15.61 -11.98
N ASN A 103 -2.49 16.15 -12.62
CA ASN A 103 -3.44 15.35 -13.37
C ASN A 103 -3.10 15.26 -14.88
N ASN A 104 -2.01 15.86 -15.31
CA ASN A 104 -1.55 15.86 -16.70
C ASN A 104 -0.02 15.91 -16.78
N TYR A 105 0.53 15.58 -17.95
CA TYR A 105 1.96 15.50 -18.22
C TYR A 105 2.67 16.85 -18.04
N GLU A 106 2.13 17.90 -18.64
CA GLU A 106 2.77 19.23 -18.69
C GLU A 106 2.96 19.78 -17.28
N ASP A 107 1.92 19.73 -16.46
CA ASP A 107 1.99 20.22 -15.08
C ASP A 107 2.91 19.35 -14.21
N ALA A 108 2.95 18.03 -14.44
CA ALA A 108 3.83 17.12 -13.71
C ALA A 108 5.31 17.41 -14.01
N VAL A 109 5.67 17.56 -15.28
CA VAL A 109 7.04 17.93 -15.69
C VAL A 109 7.39 19.33 -15.19
N GLN A 110 6.46 20.30 -15.29
CA GLN A 110 6.69 21.66 -14.79
C GLN A 110 6.93 21.65 -13.28
N LYS A 111 6.19 20.85 -12.52
CA LYS A 111 6.41 20.70 -11.08
C LYS A 111 7.80 20.14 -10.75
N ILE A 112 8.28 19.15 -11.51
CA ILE A 112 9.64 18.61 -11.36
C ILE A 112 10.69 19.68 -11.70
N LYS A 113 10.50 20.45 -12.79
CA LYS A 113 11.37 21.58 -13.12
C LYS A 113 11.47 22.58 -11.98
N ASN A 114 10.35 22.95 -11.38
CA ASN A 114 10.32 23.87 -10.24
C ASN A 114 11.10 23.31 -9.04
N ILE A 115 10.96 22.03 -8.73
CA ILE A 115 11.74 21.36 -7.68
C ILE A 115 13.24 21.43 -7.98
N ILE A 116 13.65 21.16 -9.21
CA ILE A 116 15.05 21.26 -9.64
C ILE A 116 15.56 22.70 -9.50
N VAL A 117 14.78 23.70 -9.90
CA VAL A 117 15.13 25.12 -9.73
C VAL A 117 15.32 25.47 -8.25
N ASP A 118 14.45 24.99 -7.37
CA ASP A 118 14.59 25.22 -5.92
C ASP A 118 15.86 24.58 -5.35
N VAL A 119 16.26 23.40 -5.84
CA VAL A 119 17.55 22.81 -5.48
C VAL A 119 18.71 23.69 -5.96
N TYR A 120 18.68 24.22 -7.18
CA TYR A 120 19.70 25.14 -7.67
C TYR A 120 19.73 26.46 -6.87
N ARG A 121 18.58 26.98 -6.45
CA ARG A 121 18.50 28.17 -5.58
C ARG A 121 19.23 27.98 -4.24
N GLN A 122 19.18 26.79 -3.66
CA GLN A 122 19.93 26.45 -2.44
C GLN A 122 21.45 26.49 -2.68
N HIS A 123 21.89 26.29 -3.92
CA HIS A 123 23.30 26.31 -4.35
C HIS A 123 23.68 27.57 -5.14
N ARG A 124 22.93 28.67 -5.00
CA ARG A 124 23.16 29.90 -5.77
C ARG A 124 24.55 30.52 -5.57
N TYR A 125 25.22 30.22 -4.46
CA TYR A 125 26.59 30.61 -4.18
C TYR A 125 27.61 30.07 -5.22
N LEU A 126 27.23 29.05 -6.02
CA LEU A 126 28.05 28.54 -7.12
C LEU A 126 28.29 29.59 -8.21
N GLU A 127 27.32 30.47 -8.48
CA GLU A 127 27.43 31.53 -9.48
C GLU A 127 28.61 32.49 -9.24
N GLN A 128 29.02 32.65 -7.98
CA GLN A 128 30.04 33.60 -7.54
C GLN A 128 31.43 32.96 -7.44
N GLN A 129 31.57 31.65 -7.69
CA GLN A 129 32.83 30.97 -7.51
C GLN A 129 33.76 31.23 -8.70
N GLU A 130 35.04 31.55 -8.39
CA GLU A 130 36.06 31.81 -9.39
C GLU A 130 36.55 30.55 -10.12
N CYS A 131 36.31 29.37 -9.55
CA CYS A 131 36.70 28.10 -10.15
C CYS A 131 35.88 27.69 -11.37
N PHE A 132 34.77 28.38 -11.66
CA PHE A 132 33.93 28.12 -12.83
C PHE A 132 34.19 29.10 -13.96
N SER A 133 34.24 28.56 -15.19
CA SER A 133 34.27 29.34 -16.41
C SER A 133 32.94 30.09 -16.62
N GLU A 134 32.95 31.15 -17.42
CA GLU A 134 31.74 31.91 -17.76
C GLU A 134 30.67 31.02 -18.42
N SER A 135 31.08 30.03 -19.23
CA SER A 135 30.15 29.06 -19.83
C SER A 135 29.48 28.19 -18.75
N GLU A 136 30.21 27.77 -17.72
CA GLU A 136 29.65 26.98 -16.62
C GLU A 136 28.68 27.80 -15.78
N LYS A 137 29.00 29.07 -15.50
CA LYS A 137 28.09 29.99 -14.82
C LYS A 137 26.82 30.20 -15.62
N GLN A 138 26.92 30.38 -16.95
CA GLN A 138 25.75 30.49 -17.83
C GLN A 138 24.90 29.21 -17.83
N ASN A 139 25.51 28.03 -17.77
CA ASN A 139 24.78 26.77 -17.65
C ASN A 139 24.05 26.65 -16.28
N ILE A 140 24.65 27.13 -15.18
CA ILE A 140 23.96 27.20 -13.88
C ILE A 140 22.76 28.13 -13.96
N LEU A 141 22.91 29.30 -14.56
CA LEU A 141 21.84 30.31 -14.74
C LEU A 141 20.73 29.87 -15.71
N SER A 142 21.02 28.93 -16.62
CA SER A 142 20.04 28.40 -17.58
C SER A 142 19.00 27.49 -16.96
N VAL A 143 19.22 27.04 -15.71
CA VAL A 143 18.26 26.20 -14.97
C VAL A 143 17.19 27.12 -14.37
N THR A 144 16.16 27.37 -15.15
CA THR A 144 14.99 28.21 -14.83
C THR A 144 13.70 27.41 -14.96
N GLU A 145 12.60 28.01 -14.56
CA GLU A 145 11.26 27.40 -14.67
C GLU A 145 10.85 27.13 -16.12
N GLU A 146 11.39 27.92 -17.08
CA GLU A 146 11.15 27.78 -18.52
C GLU A 146 12.17 26.88 -19.23
N MET A 147 13.09 26.22 -18.50
CA MET A 147 14.07 25.32 -19.12
C MET A 147 13.39 24.21 -19.91
N ASN A 148 14.01 23.79 -21.01
CA ASN A 148 13.53 22.64 -21.79
C ASN A 148 13.75 21.31 -21.01
N ASP A 149 13.10 20.24 -21.49
CA ASP A 149 13.13 18.93 -20.82
C ASP A 149 14.55 18.32 -20.78
N VAL A 150 15.36 18.51 -21.81
CA VAL A 150 16.73 18.01 -21.85
C VAL A 150 17.59 18.69 -20.78
N THR A 151 17.46 20.01 -20.62
CA THR A 151 18.13 20.76 -19.56
C THR A 151 17.70 20.27 -18.18
N ALA A 152 16.40 20.01 -17.98
CA ALA A 152 15.88 19.48 -16.74
C ALA A 152 16.40 18.07 -16.43
N GLN A 153 16.46 17.18 -17.45
CA GLN A 153 16.99 15.82 -17.31
C GLN A 153 18.47 15.80 -16.91
N ASP A 154 19.29 16.72 -17.45
CA ASP A 154 20.72 16.79 -17.14
C ASP A 154 21.05 17.62 -15.88
N ALA A 155 20.09 18.33 -15.32
CA ALA A 155 20.34 19.31 -14.28
C ALA A 155 21.04 18.72 -13.05
N LEU A 156 20.59 17.54 -12.56
CA LEU A 156 21.18 16.91 -11.37
C LEU A 156 22.61 16.44 -11.60
N LYS A 157 22.90 15.93 -12.78
CA LYS A 157 24.26 15.56 -13.19
C LYS A 157 25.19 16.79 -13.25
N ASN A 158 24.69 17.87 -13.85
CA ASN A 158 25.44 19.12 -13.94
C ASN A 158 25.70 19.74 -12.57
N LEU A 159 24.69 19.76 -11.68
CA LEU A 159 24.88 20.21 -10.29
C LEU A 159 25.92 19.35 -9.56
N SER A 160 25.88 18.02 -9.75
CA SER A 160 26.89 17.10 -9.18
C SER A 160 28.31 17.44 -9.67
N LYS A 161 28.46 17.79 -10.95
CA LYS A 161 29.74 18.25 -11.52
C LYS A 161 30.25 19.50 -10.79
N TYR A 162 29.40 20.53 -10.66
CA TYR A 162 29.80 21.80 -10.06
C TYR A 162 30.14 21.65 -8.58
N LEU A 163 29.36 20.89 -7.83
CA LEU A 163 29.61 20.62 -6.41
C LEU A 163 30.93 19.83 -6.24
N LYS A 164 31.19 18.82 -7.09
CA LYS A 164 32.45 18.09 -7.05
C LYS A 164 33.65 19.00 -7.36
N LEU A 165 33.54 19.87 -8.37
CA LEU A 165 34.63 20.81 -8.72
C LEU A 165 34.95 21.76 -7.55
N LEU A 166 33.91 22.26 -6.88
CA LEU A 166 34.08 23.19 -5.75
C LEU A 166 34.65 22.50 -4.49
N TYR A 167 34.12 21.31 -4.15
CA TYR A 167 34.45 20.68 -2.86
C TYR A 167 35.49 19.55 -2.97
N GLY A 168 35.91 19.16 -4.17
CA GLY A 168 36.88 18.09 -4.40
C GLY A 168 36.35 16.68 -4.09
N LYS A 169 35.12 16.54 -3.62
CA LYS A 169 34.44 15.27 -3.30
C LYS A 169 33.25 15.03 -4.22
N LYS A 170 33.01 13.77 -4.57
CA LYS A 170 31.79 13.34 -5.28
C LYS A 170 30.57 13.59 -4.42
N VAL A 171 29.42 13.64 -5.06
CA VAL A 171 28.14 14.06 -4.48
C VAL A 171 27.33 12.86 -4.00
N LEU A 172 26.61 13.00 -2.91
CA LEU A 172 25.54 12.10 -2.52
C LEU A 172 24.19 12.67 -3.03
N ILE A 173 23.35 11.81 -3.60
CA ILE A 173 22.00 12.19 -4.03
C ILE A 173 20.98 11.43 -3.20
N PHE A 174 20.08 12.16 -2.55
CA PHE A 174 18.96 11.62 -1.78
C PHE A 174 17.64 12.03 -2.44
N LEU A 175 16.87 11.05 -2.92
CA LEU A 175 15.60 11.24 -3.61
C LEU A 175 14.46 10.56 -2.84
N ASP A 176 13.60 11.36 -2.24
CA ASP A 176 12.44 10.87 -1.49
C ASP A 176 11.18 10.80 -2.35
N GLU A 177 10.37 9.75 -2.12
CA GLU A 177 9.10 9.48 -2.80
C GLU A 177 9.22 9.48 -4.35
N TYR A 178 10.20 8.75 -4.88
CA TYR A 178 10.50 8.70 -6.31
C TYR A 178 9.34 8.21 -7.17
N ASP A 179 8.47 7.36 -6.61
CA ASP A 179 7.37 6.69 -7.31
C ASP A 179 6.04 7.46 -7.26
N THR A 180 5.94 8.51 -6.45
CA THR A 180 4.72 9.33 -6.34
C THR A 180 4.26 9.89 -7.69
N PRO A 181 5.12 10.58 -8.50
CA PRO A 181 4.69 11.10 -9.79
C PRO A 181 4.32 10.01 -10.79
N MET A 182 4.90 8.84 -10.68
CA MET A 182 4.59 7.69 -11.55
C MET A 182 3.22 7.09 -11.22
N GLN A 183 2.88 7.00 -9.93
CA GLN A 183 1.54 6.56 -9.50
C GLN A 183 0.46 7.52 -10.01
N GLU A 184 0.68 8.82 -9.92
CA GLU A 184 -0.26 9.83 -10.44
C GLU A 184 -0.37 9.76 -11.97
N ALA A 185 0.75 9.59 -12.68
CA ALA A 185 0.74 9.44 -14.13
C ALA A 185 -0.09 8.24 -14.59
N TYR A 186 -0.01 7.12 -13.85
CA TYR A 186 -0.83 5.94 -14.12
C TYR A 186 -2.33 6.20 -13.84
N ILE A 187 -2.64 6.79 -12.69
CA ILE A 187 -4.04 7.06 -12.29
C ILE A 187 -4.72 8.00 -13.28
N HIS A 188 -4.00 8.98 -13.81
CA HIS A 188 -4.52 10.02 -14.70
C HIS A 188 -4.27 9.77 -16.20
N GLY A 189 -3.65 8.64 -16.57
CA GLY A 189 -3.57 8.16 -17.96
C GLY A 189 -2.49 8.81 -18.82
N TYR A 190 -1.49 9.50 -18.26
CA TYR A 190 -0.35 10.09 -18.98
C TYR A 190 0.98 9.34 -18.74
N TRP A 191 0.90 8.05 -18.39
CA TRP A 191 2.04 7.20 -18.05
C TRP A 191 3.12 7.14 -19.13
N ASP A 192 2.75 6.85 -20.38
CA ASP A 192 3.72 6.54 -21.44
C ASP A 192 4.60 7.75 -21.77
N GLU A 193 4.04 8.95 -21.79
CA GLU A 193 4.78 10.18 -22.03
C GLU A 193 5.69 10.52 -20.85
N PHE A 194 5.18 10.37 -19.64
CA PHE A 194 5.87 10.74 -18.41
C PHE A 194 7.08 9.83 -18.13
N ILE A 195 7.00 8.53 -18.38
CA ILE A 195 8.07 7.57 -18.18
C ILE A 195 9.29 7.90 -19.04
N GLY A 196 9.10 8.41 -20.26
CA GLY A 196 10.19 8.86 -21.11
C GLY A 196 11.01 9.99 -20.48
N PHE A 197 10.35 10.97 -19.90
CA PHE A 197 11.01 12.07 -19.19
C PHE A 197 11.76 11.58 -17.94
N MET A 198 11.12 10.76 -17.10
CA MET A 198 11.72 10.25 -15.87
C MET A 198 12.93 9.34 -16.13
N ARG A 199 12.86 8.52 -17.18
CA ARG A 199 13.99 7.68 -17.60
C ARG A 199 15.21 8.54 -17.97
N GLY A 200 15.02 9.62 -18.74
CA GLY A 200 16.08 10.56 -19.07
C GLY A 200 16.72 11.17 -17.82
N LEU A 201 15.89 11.68 -16.90
CA LEU A 201 16.35 12.27 -15.64
C LEU A 201 17.15 11.27 -14.78
N PHE A 202 16.65 10.06 -14.60
CA PHE A 202 17.31 9.05 -13.77
C PHE A 202 18.59 8.49 -14.40
N ASN A 203 18.61 8.29 -15.71
CA ASN A 203 19.83 7.88 -16.40
C ASN A 203 20.93 8.94 -16.29
N ALA A 204 20.60 10.20 -16.44
CA ALA A 204 21.57 11.28 -16.28
C ALA A 204 22.06 11.39 -14.82
N ALA A 205 21.15 11.36 -13.85
CA ALA A 205 21.49 11.54 -12.44
C ALA A 205 22.26 10.35 -11.84
N PHE A 206 21.93 9.12 -12.23
CA PHE A 206 22.38 7.92 -11.52
C PHE A 206 23.29 7.00 -12.35
N LYS A 207 22.99 6.77 -13.65
CA LYS A 207 23.78 5.84 -14.46
C LYS A 207 25.03 6.48 -15.05
N THR A 208 24.87 7.64 -15.68
CA THR A 208 25.94 8.29 -16.45
C THR A 208 26.58 9.46 -15.71
N ASN A 209 26.49 9.49 -14.38
CA ASN A 209 27.01 10.57 -13.54
C ASN A 209 28.35 10.18 -12.89
N PRO A 210 29.51 10.56 -13.46
CA PRO A 210 30.82 10.23 -12.90
C PRO A 210 31.14 11.03 -11.62
N TYR A 211 30.30 11.99 -11.27
CA TYR A 211 30.43 12.87 -10.11
C TYR A 211 29.63 12.38 -8.91
N LEU A 212 28.81 11.32 -9.10
CA LEU A 212 28.07 10.66 -8.04
C LEU A 212 28.99 9.77 -7.21
N GLU A 213 28.91 9.87 -5.89
CA GLU A 213 29.51 8.92 -4.95
C GLU A 213 28.53 7.76 -4.68
N ARG A 214 27.35 8.10 -4.19
CA ARG A 214 26.26 7.16 -3.89
C ARG A 214 24.92 7.86 -3.91
N ALA A 215 23.85 7.08 -4.02
CA ALA A 215 22.49 7.59 -3.92
C ALA A 215 21.58 6.69 -3.06
N VAL A 216 20.60 7.33 -2.41
CA VAL A 216 19.45 6.66 -1.80
C VAL A 216 18.18 7.19 -2.44
N MET A 217 17.32 6.27 -2.87
CA MET A 217 15.97 6.59 -3.31
C MET A 217 14.97 5.90 -2.39
N THR A 218 13.87 6.56 -2.07
CA THR A 218 12.78 5.96 -1.29
C THR A 218 11.45 6.04 -2.02
N GLY A 219 10.62 5.02 -1.82
CA GLY A 219 9.27 4.92 -2.36
C GLY A 219 8.42 3.89 -1.63
N ILE A 220 7.23 3.62 -2.16
CA ILE A 220 6.34 2.57 -1.66
C ILE A 220 6.50 1.33 -2.52
N THR A 221 6.52 1.51 -3.83
CA THR A 221 6.54 0.44 -4.82
C THR A 221 7.90 0.34 -5.50
N ARG A 222 8.24 -0.85 -5.95
CA ARG A 222 9.30 -1.06 -6.92
C ARG A 222 8.70 -0.98 -8.32
N VAL A 223 8.87 0.15 -9.00
CA VAL A 223 8.44 0.27 -10.39
C VAL A 223 9.31 -0.63 -11.28
N SER A 224 8.68 -1.35 -12.22
CA SER A 224 9.35 -2.31 -13.09
C SER A 224 10.62 -1.76 -13.76
N LYS A 225 11.64 -2.61 -13.85
CA LYS A 225 12.90 -2.29 -14.55
C LYS A 225 12.66 -1.86 -16.00
N GLU A 226 11.71 -2.51 -16.68
CA GLU A 226 11.47 -2.26 -18.10
C GLU A 226 10.96 -0.85 -18.41
N SER A 227 10.37 -0.17 -17.44
CA SER A 227 9.82 1.17 -17.64
C SER A 227 10.82 2.29 -17.33
N VAL A 228 11.42 2.30 -16.14
CA VAL A 228 12.22 3.45 -15.64
C VAL A 228 13.66 3.10 -15.36
N PHE A 229 13.91 1.90 -14.88
CA PHE A 229 15.23 1.43 -14.42
C PHE A 229 15.88 0.40 -15.35
N SER A 230 15.37 0.23 -16.58
CA SER A 230 15.93 -0.74 -17.56
C SER A 230 17.43 -0.60 -17.75
N ASP A 231 17.90 0.62 -17.60
CA ASP A 231 19.30 0.97 -17.82
C ASP A 231 20.16 1.01 -16.55
N LEU A 232 19.56 1.01 -15.34
CA LEU A 232 20.29 1.08 -14.08
C LEU A 232 20.73 -0.31 -13.60
N ASN A 233 21.94 -0.74 -14.02
CA ASN A 233 22.50 -2.03 -13.62
C ASN A 233 23.11 -2.03 -12.21
N ASN A 234 23.37 -0.84 -11.64
CA ASN A 234 24.01 -0.61 -10.35
C ASN A 234 23.00 -0.28 -9.24
N LEU A 235 21.74 -0.68 -9.40
CA LEU A 235 20.65 -0.43 -8.46
C LEU A 235 20.47 -1.62 -7.50
N ALA A 236 20.76 -1.43 -6.23
CA ALA A 236 20.37 -2.33 -5.15
C ALA A 236 18.93 -2.00 -4.72
N VAL A 237 18.02 -2.96 -4.87
CA VAL A 237 16.60 -2.78 -4.53
C VAL A 237 16.26 -3.52 -3.25
N ILE A 238 15.77 -2.79 -2.28
CA ILE A 238 15.39 -3.28 -0.95
C ILE A 238 13.88 -3.18 -0.81
N THR A 239 13.22 -4.32 -0.84
CA THR A 239 11.76 -4.46 -0.68
C THR A 239 11.39 -4.90 0.73
N THR A 240 10.11 -5.14 0.98
CA THR A 240 9.63 -5.69 2.26
C THR A 240 10.11 -7.13 2.50
N THR A 241 10.51 -7.86 1.45
CA THR A 241 11.06 -9.22 1.57
C THR A 241 12.58 -9.25 1.77
N SER A 242 13.26 -8.10 1.69
CA SER A 242 14.71 -7.98 1.85
C SER A 242 15.10 -7.93 3.33
N GLU A 243 16.19 -8.62 3.68
CA GLU A 243 16.74 -8.59 5.04
C GLU A 243 17.51 -7.30 5.37
N GLN A 244 18.09 -6.66 4.36
CA GLN A 244 18.83 -5.41 4.53
C GLN A 244 17.91 -4.30 5.04
N TYR A 245 18.40 -3.54 6.03
CA TYR A 245 17.68 -2.42 6.66
C TYR A 245 16.31 -2.78 7.25
N ALA A 246 16.10 -4.05 7.66
CA ALA A 246 14.81 -4.53 8.16
C ALA A 246 14.34 -3.78 9.41
N ASP A 247 15.24 -3.41 10.31
CA ASP A 247 14.98 -2.65 11.55
C ASP A 247 15.29 -1.16 11.47
N CYS A 248 15.77 -0.68 10.31
CA CYS A 248 16.02 0.75 10.09
C CYS A 248 14.75 1.54 9.80
N PHE A 249 13.68 0.87 9.35
CA PHE A 249 12.38 1.46 9.03
C PHE A 249 11.28 0.74 9.81
N GLY A 250 10.38 1.52 10.39
CA GLY A 250 9.43 0.98 11.36
C GLY A 250 10.01 0.95 12.77
N PHE A 251 9.23 0.45 13.72
CA PHE A 251 9.66 0.23 15.10
C PHE A 251 9.66 -1.26 15.41
N THR A 252 10.70 -1.74 16.07
CA THR A 252 10.74 -3.13 16.56
C THR A 252 9.90 -3.29 17.82
N GLU A 253 9.56 -4.52 18.19
CA GLU A 253 8.79 -4.79 19.42
C GLU A 253 9.51 -4.24 20.66
N GLU A 254 10.83 -4.43 20.73
CA GLU A 254 11.64 -3.94 21.85
C GLU A 254 11.56 -2.42 21.99
N GLU A 255 11.63 -1.70 20.88
CA GLU A 255 11.52 -0.25 20.83
C GLU A 255 10.12 0.23 21.25
N VAL A 256 9.07 -0.45 20.75
CA VAL A 256 7.67 -0.13 21.10
C VAL A 256 7.41 -0.40 22.58
N PHE A 257 7.87 -1.54 23.10
CA PHE A 257 7.67 -1.88 24.50
C PHE A 257 8.43 -0.94 25.43
N SER A 258 9.65 -0.56 25.07
CA SER A 258 10.42 0.44 25.80
C SER A 258 9.72 1.81 25.80
N ALA A 259 9.15 2.21 24.67
CA ALA A 259 8.37 3.44 24.57
C ALA A 259 7.11 3.39 25.45
N LEU A 260 6.36 2.27 25.43
CA LEU A 260 5.19 2.08 26.30
C LEU A 260 5.56 2.18 27.79
N ASP A 261 6.70 1.58 28.19
CA ASP A 261 7.21 1.69 29.55
C ASP A 261 7.55 3.14 29.92
N ALA A 262 8.25 3.84 29.03
CA ALA A 262 8.65 5.24 29.24
C ALA A 262 7.44 6.20 29.38
N PHE A 263 6.32 5.87 28.71
CA PHE A 263 5.06 6.65 28.78
C PHE A 263 4.07 6.13 29.84
N GLY A 264 4.46 5.17 30.69
CA GLY A 264 3.65 4.64 31.78
C GLY A 264 2.47 3.80 31.30
N MET A 265 2.66 3.02 30.22
CA MET A 265 1.63 2.18 29.60
C MET A 265 2.07 0.72 29.48
N SER A 266 2.91 0.22 30.41
CA SER A 266 3.46 -1.15 30.39
C SER A 266 2.38 -2.23 30.32
N GLU A 267 1.21 -1.99 30.93
CA GLU A 267 0.06 -2.90 30.94
C GLU A 267 -0.65 -2.98 29.58
N LYS A 268 -0.34 -2.09 28.65
CA LYS A 268 -0.95 -2.04 27.31
C LYS A 268 -0.18 -2.82 26.24
N LYS A 269 0.98 -3.40 26.55
CA LYS A 269 1.84 -4.09 25.57
C LYS A 269 1.08 -5.12 24.75
N GLN A 270 0.28 -5.99 25.40
CA GLN A 270 -0.46 -7.05 24.72
C GLN A 270 -1.52 -6.52 23.76
N ILE A 271 -2.29 -5.51 24.16
CA ILE A 271 -3.32 -4.95 23.30
C ILE A 271 -2.73 -4.15 22.13
N VAL A 272 -1.58 -3.47 22.35
CA VAL A 272 -0.84 -2.76 21.30
C VAL A 272 -0.28 -3.77 20.30
N LYS A 273 0.29 -4.89 20.77
CA LYS A 273 0.75 -5.99 19.91
C LYS A 273 -0.39 -6.51 19.05
N GLN A 274 -1.54 -6.86 19.63
CA GLN A 274 -2.70 -7.36 18.87
C GLN A 274 -3.19 -6.41 17.78
N TRP A 275 -3.11 -5.10 18.00
CA TRP A 275 -3.66 -4.11 17.07
C TRP A 275 -2.68 -3.68 15.97
N TYR A 276 -1.39 -3.48 16.31
CA TYR A 276 -0.46 -2.76 15.46
C TYR A 276 0.76 -3.55 15.03
N ASP A 277 1.00 -4.71 15.66
CA ASP A 277 2.07 -5.60 15.24
C ASP A 277 1.70 -6.34 13.95
N GLY A 278 2.73 -6.83 13.23
CA GLY A 278 2.55 -7.80 12.16
C GLY A 278 3.25 -7.46 10.85
N PHE A 279 3.96 -6.34 10.73
CA PHE A 279 4.81 -6.14 9.57
C PHE A 279 6.03 -7.06 9.65
N ILE A 280 6.40 -7.63 8.51
CA ILE A 280 7.58 -8.50 8.37
C ILE A 280 8.46 -7.89 7.28
N PHE A 281 9.74 -7.67 7.61
CA PHE A 281 10.75 -7.23 6.64
C PHE A 281 11.87 -8.25 6.60
N GLY A 282 12.01 -8.96 5.47
CA GLY A 282 12.88 -10.12 5.37
C GLY A 282 12.53 -11.17 6.43
N GLN A 283 13.48 -11.53 7.29
CA GLN A 283 13.28 -12.44 8.42
C GLN A 283 12.89 -11.72 9.72
N ARG A 284 12.94 -10.37 9.73
CA ARG A 284 12.59 -9.61 10.94
C ARG A 284 11.08 -9.50 11.08
N ARG A 285 10.57 -10.12 12.12
CA ARG A 285 9.15 -10.10 12.54
C ARG A 285 8.93 -9.01 13.58
N ASP A 286 7.67 -8.81 13.94
CA ASP A 286 7.23 -7.92 15.02
C ASP A 286 7.67 -6.46 14.76
N ILE A 287 7.46 -5.99 13.53
CA ILE A 287 7.67 -4.60 13.13
C ILE A 287 6.34 -3.85 13.17
N TYR A 288 6.37 -2.64 13.72
CA TYR A 288 5.23 -1.76 13.93
C TYR A 288 5.33 -0.52 13.06
N ASN A 289 4.18 -0.03 12.62
CA ASN A 289 4.11 1.25 11.92
C ASN A 289 4.36 2.42 12.88
N PRO A 290 5.38 3.29 12.66
CA PRO A 290 5.70 4.42 13.54
C PRO A 290 4.55 5.40 13.73
N TRP A 291 3.75 5.63 12.68
CA TRP A 291 2.60 6.53 12.75
C TRP A 291 1.54 6.03 13.72
N SER A 292 1.21 4.74 13.66
CA SER A 292 0.22 4.14 14.55
C SER A 292 0.68 4.17 15.99
N ILE A 293 1.94 3.81 16.25
CA ILE A 293 2.50 3.80 17.60
C ILE A 293 2.60 5.20 18.18
N THR A 294 3.13 6.18 17.45
CA THR A 294 3.25 7.56 17.95
C THR A 294 1.88 8.20 18.23
N ASN A 295 0.89 7.94 17.38
CA ASN A 295 -0.48 8.41 17.64
C ASN A 295 -1.09 7.70 18.86
N TYR A 296 -0.91 6.39 19.00
CA TYR A 296 -1.39 5.65 20.16
C TYR A 296 -0.76 6.16 21.47
N LEU A 297 0.56 6.34 21.49
CA LEU A 297 1.28 6.89 22.66
C LEU A 297 0.72 8.27 23.07
N LYS A 298 0.37 9.11 22.09
CA LYS A 298 -0.17 10.45 22.32
C LYS A 298 -1.63 10.44 22.76
N GLU A 299 -2.51 9.72 22.04
CA GLU A 299 -3.95 9.74 22.26
C GLU A 299 -4.42 8.71 23.30
N LYS A 300 -3.64 7.65 23.52
CA LYS A 300 -3.97 6.51 24.40
C LYS A 300 -5.28 5.79 24.01
N LYS A 301 -5.63 5.82 22.74
CA LYS A 301 -6.84 5.20 22.19
C LYS A 301 -6.48 4.25 21.07
N LEU A 302 -7.11 3.07 21.04
CA LEU A 302 -6.98 2.13 19.92
C LEU A 302 -7.83 2.62 18.74
N LYS A 303 -7.20 2.86 17.61
CA LYS A 303 -7.82 3.32 16.36
C LYS A 303 -6.98 2.87 15.16
N PRO A 304 -7.56 2.75 13.97
CA PRO A 304 -6.81 2.51 12.73
C PRO A 304 -6.13 3.80 12.25
N TYR A 305 -5.06 4.21 12.90
CA TYR A 305 -4.37 5.48 12.62
C TYR A 305 -3.70 5.52 11.26
N TRP A 306 -2.93 4.47 10.90
CA TRP A 306 -2.23 4.40 9.64
C TRP A 306 -3.19 4.11 8.48
N ALA A 307 -4.04 3.13 8.66
CA ALA A 307 -5.00 2.70 7.64
C ALA A 307 -5.98 3.80 7.22
N ALA A 308 -6.27 4.76 8.13
CA ALA A 308 -7.12 5.92 7.84
C ALA A 308 -6.40 7.04 7.06
N THR A 309 -5.06 7.01 6.91
CA THR A 309 -4.30 8.10 6.29
C THR A 309 -4.08 7.93 4.79
N SER A 310 -4.31 6.75 4.24
CA SER A 310 -4.04 6.46 2.82
C SER A 310 -5.29 6.65 1.96
N SER A 311 -5.11 7.25 0.79
CA SER A 311 -6.08 7.12 -0.29
C SER A 311 -6.04 5.68 -0.78
N ASN A 312 -7.01 4.87 -0.37
CA ASN A 312 -7.14 3.48 -0.77
C ASN A 312 -7.90 3.34 -2.10
N ALA A 313 -8.11 4.46 -2.83
CA ALA A 313 -8.96 4.50 -4.01
C ALA A 313 -8.48 3.54 -5.12
N LEU A 314 -7.17 3.51 -5.39
CA LEU A 314 -6.61 2.59 -6.39
C LEU A 314 -6.83 1.13 -5.98
N ILE A 315 -6.45 0.74 -4.76
CA ILE A 315 -6.61 -0.62 -4.26
C ILE A 315 -8.09 -1.02 -4.19
N SER A 316 -8.94 -0.10 -3.70
CA SER A 316 -10.39 -0.30 -3.68
C SER A 316 -10.95 -0.59 -5.07
N LYS A 317 -10.57 0.22 -6.08
CA LYS A 317 -10.97 0.01 -7.47
C LYS A 317 -10.47 -1.34 -8.00
N LEU A 318 -9.20 -1.66 -7.81
CA LEU A 318 -8.59 -2.90 -8.29
C LEU A 318 -9.25 -4.14 -7.69
N ILE A 319 -9.48 -4.20 -6.37
CA ILE A 319 -10.15 -5.34 -5.74
C ILE A 319 -11.63 -5.41 -6.17
N GLN A 320 -12.30 -4.27 -6.31
CA GLN A 320 -13.71 -4.22 -6.74
C GLN A 320 -13.89 -4.80 -8.14
N THR A 321 -12.96 -4.54 -9.06
CA THR A 321 -12.99 -5.02 -10.45
C THR A 321 -12.30 -6.37 -10.67
N ALA A 322 -11.62 -6.92 -9.66
CA ALA A 322 -10.92 -8.21 -9.74
C ALA A 322 -11.86 -9.41 -9.94
N SER A 323 -11.28 -10.55 -10.33
CA SER A 323 -12.00 -11.81 -10.55
C SER A 323 -12.70 -12.35 -9.29
N ALA A 324 -13.60 -13.28 -9.49
CA ALA A 324 -14.24 -14.00 -8.39
C ALA A 324 -13.22 -14.80 -7.57
N ASP A 325 -12.14 -15.31 -8.18
CA ASP A 325 -11.12 -16.08 -7.48
C ASP A 325 -10.30 -15.19 -6.54
N MET A 326 -9.87 -14.02 -7.00
CA MET A 326 -9.19 -13.05 -6.14
C MET A 326 -10.07 -12.60 -4.96
N LYS A 327 -11.35 -12.35 -5.20
CA LYS A 327 -12.31 -11.99 -4.15
C LYS A 327 -12.46 -13.09 -3.10
N LYS A 328 -12.48 -14.35 -3.51
CA LYS A 328 -12.43 -15.51 -2.63
C LYS A 328 -11.16 -15.55 -1.76
N GLN A 329 -10.02 -15.29 -2.40
CA GLN A 329 -8.75 -15.28 -1.67
C GLN A 329 -8.73 -14.14 -0.66
N MET A 330 -9.28 -12.96 -0.99
CA MET A 330 -9.47 -11.86 -0.04
C MET A 330 -10.41 -12.24 1.12
N GLU A 331 -11.48 -13.00 0.85
CA GLU A 331 -12.36 -13.53 1.88
C GLU A 331 -11.62 -14.47 2.85
N ARG A 332 -10.83 -15.40 2.31
CA ARG A 332 -10.00 -16.30 3.13
C ARG A 332 -9.03 -15.52 4.03
N LEU A 333 -8.36 -14.49 3.49
CA LEU A 333 -7.50 -13.60 4.27
C LEU A 333 -8.26 -12.89 5.40
N LEU A 334 -9.47 -12.39 5.13
CA LEU A 334 -10.32 -11.76 6.15
C LEU A 334 -10.75 -12.74 7.24
N ASN A 335 -10.89 -14.01 6.91
CA ASN A 335 -11.16 -15.08 7.88
C ASN A 335 -9.91 -15.53 8.66
N GLY A 336 -8.73 -14.94 8.38
CA GLY A 336 -7.47 -15.27 9.02
C GLY A 336 -6.78 -16.52 8.44
N GLU A 337 -7.22 -16.98 7.24
CA GLU A 337 -6.57 -18.07 6.53
C GLU A 337 -5.37 -17.54 5.73
N LEU A 338 -4.35 -18.38 5.54
CA LEU A 338 -3.26 -18.08 4.63
C LEU A 338 -3.69 -18.26 3.18
N VAL A 339 -3.24 -17.38 2.31
CA VAL A 339 -3.40 -17.48 0.86
C VAL A 339 -2.04 -17.62 0.21
N THR A 340 -1.91 -18.58 -0.70
CA THR A 340 -0.65 -18.86 -1.40
C THR A 340 -0.79 -18.40 -2.85
N VAL A 341 0.05 -17.44 -3.24
CA VAL A 341 0.05 -16.83 -4.58
C VAL A 341 1.48 -16.67 -5.10
N SER A 342 1.64 -16.68 -6.43
CA SER A 342 2.88 -16.26 -7.07
C SER A 342 2.70 -14.86 -7.65
N PHE A 343 3.67 -13.98 -7.45
CA PHE A 343 3.69 -12.64 -8.03
C PHE A 343 5.14 -12.14 -8.18
N ASP A 344 5.35 -11.17 -9.06
CA ASP A 344 6.61 -10.43 -9.12
C ASP A 344 6.57 -9.29 -8.10
N GLU A 345 7.63 -9.12 -7.32
CA GLU A 345 7.76 -7.98 -6.41
C GLU A 345 7.87 -6.63 -7.14
N GLN A 346 8.12 -6.67 -8.44
CA GLN A 346 8.11 -5.49 -9.30
C GLN A 346 6.67 -5.15 -9.69
N VAL A 347 6.20 -3.99 -9.25
CA VAL A 347 4.89 -3.50 -9.68
C VAL A 347 4.99 -2.94 -11.09
N VAL A 348 4.36 -3.61 -12.03
CA VAL A 348 4.20 -3.12 -13.41
C VAL A 348 2.87 -2.39 -13.49
N PHE A 349 2.88 -1.07 -13.37
CA PHE A 349 1.63 -0.28 -13.34
C PHE A 349 0.73 -0.51 -14.55
N SER A 350 1.32 -0.65 -15.76
CA SER A 350 0.55 -0.95 -16.98
C SER A 350 -0.16 -2.31 -16.97
N GLN A 351 0.23 -3.21 -16.07
CA GLN A 351 -0.38 -4.54 -15.94
C GLN A 351 -1.41 -4.66 -14.82
N LEU A 352 -1.57 -3.64 -13.98
CA LEU A 352 -2.48 -3.69 -12.82
C LEU A 352 -3.94 -4.01 -13.17
N GLU A 353 -4.39 -3.64 -14.36
CA GLU A 353 -5.75 -3.95 -14.84
C GLU A 353 -5.82 -5.26 -15.63
N GLN A 354 -4.69 -5.84 -16.03
CA GLN A 354 -4.62 -7.03 -16.89
C GLN A 354 -4.15 -8.28 -16.14
N ASP A 355 -3.33 -8.11 -15.10
CA ASP A 355 -2.73 -9.20 -14.34
C ASP A 355 -3.00 -9.03 -12.83
N GLU A 356 -3.79 -9.92 -12.27
CA GLU A 356 -4.12 -9.92 -10.84
C GLU A 356 -2.90 -10.18 -9.95
N SER A 357 -1.82 -10.78 -10.46
CA SER A 357 -0.58 -10.94 -9.72
C SER A 357 0.02 -9.60 -9.30
N ALA A 358 -0.13 -8.56 -10.14
CA ALA A 358 0.30 -7.20 -9.84
C ALA A 358 -0.49 -6.56 -8.67
N ILE A 359 -1.74 -6.97 -8.45
CA ILE A 359 -2.54 -6.51 -7.30
C ILE A 359 -1.95 -7.07 -5.99
N TRP A 360 -1.55 -8.35 -5.97
CA TRP A 360 -0.87 -8.95 -4.82
C TRP A 360 0.44 -8.24 -4.51
N SER A 361 1.27 -7.95 -5.54
CA SER A 361 2.49 -7.17 -5.40
C SER A 361 2.23 -5.81 -4.75
N LEU A 362 1.20 -5.11 -5.22
CA LEU A 362 0.83 -3.79 -4.68
C LEU A 362 0.34 -3.86 -3.23
N LEU A 363 -0.45 -4.89 -2.88
CA LEU A 363 -0.95 -5.10 -1.52
C LEU A 363 0.19 -5.38 -0.53
N VAL A 364 1.18 -6.19 -0.93
CA VAL A 364 2.38 -6.49 -0.13
C VAL A 364 3.28 -5.26 -0.01
N ALA A 365 3.61 -4.59 -1.12
CA ALA A 365 4.46 -3.39 -1.13
C ALA A 365 3.86 -2.25 -0.29
N SER A 366 2.53 -2.11 -0.33
CA SER A 366 1.80 -1.11 0.48
C SER A 366 1.67 -1.51 1.96
N GLY A 367 2.03 -2.75 2.35
CA GLY A 367 1.99 -3.25 3.71
C GLY A 367 0.61 -3.68 4.21
N TYR A 368 -0.37 -3.84 3.33
CA TYR A 368 -1.69 -4.36 3.71
C TYR A 368 -1.69 -5.87 3.92
N LEU A 369 -0.82 -6.55 3.18
CA LEU A 369 -0.53 -7.96 3.38
C LEU A 369 0.92 -8.13 3.79
N LYS A 370 1.19 -9.14 4.60
CA LYS A 370 2.51 -9.61 4.98
C LYS A 370 2.82 -10.94 4.34
N VAL A 371 4.09 -11.16 4.06
CA VAL A 371 4.61 -12.46 3.63
C VAL A 371 5.01 -13.24 4.87
N GLU A 372 4.28 -14.32 5.17
CA GLU A 372 4.60 -15.19 6.32
C GLU A 372 5.75 -16.14 5.99
N ASP A 373 5.79 -16.63 4.75
CA ASP A 373 6.81 -17.56 4.26
C ASP A 373 6.84 -17.55 2.72
N VAL A 374 7.94 -18.03 2.14
CA VAL A 374 8.14 -18.17 0.70
C VAL A 374 8.52 -19.60 0.36
N GLU A 375 7.73 -20.25 -0.48
CA GLU A 375 7.99 -21.57 -1.02
C GLU A 375 8.51 -21.45 -2.46
N TYR A 376 9.61 -22.14 -2.79
CA TYR A 376 10.12 -22.16 -4.15
C TYR A 376 9.66 -23.43 -4.86
N ARG A 377 8.99 -23.30 -6.02
CA ARG A 377 8.40 -24.41 -6.77
C ARG A 377 9.07 -24.61 -8.13
N GLY A 378 9.05 -25.87 -8.57
CA GLY A 378 9.57 -26.27 -9.87
C GLY A 378 11.08 -26.17 -10.03
N MET A 379 11.55 -26.50 -11.24
CA MET A 379 12.99 -26.44 -11.59
C MET A 379 13.50 -25.00 -11.74
N THR A 380 12.60 -24.07 -11.99
CA THR A 380 12.88 -22.63 -12.15
C THR A 380 12.91 -21.89 -10.82
N LEU A 381 12.65 -22.58 -9.70
CA LEU A 381 12.55 -21.99 -8.36
C LEU A 381 11.61 -20.78 -8.32
N GLU A 382 10.42 -20.95 -8.91
CA GLU A 382 9.39 -19.91 -8.90
C GLU A 382 8.94 -19.62 -7.45
N PRO A 383 8.98 -18.35 -6.98
CA PRO A 383 8.57 -18.03 -5.62
C PRO A 383 7.04 -18.03 -5.50
N TRP A 384 6.56 -18.72 -4.46
CA TRP A 384 5.17 -18.73 -4.04
C TRP A 384 5.08 -18.19 -2.62
N TYR A 385 4.31 -17.14 -2.43
CA TYR A 385 4.25 -16.38 -1.19
C TYR A 385 3.01 -16.79 -0.39
N HIS A 386 3.23 -17.12 0.89
CA HIS A 386 2.15 -17.35 1.85
C HIS A 386 1.78 -16.01 2.49
N LEU A 387 0.64 -15.47 2.11
CA LEU A 387 0.18 -14.14 2.50
C LEU A 387 -0.85 -14.21 3.63
N ASN A 388 -0.80 -13.20 4.50
CA ASN A 388 -1.83 -12.92 5.50
C ASN A 388 -2.07 -11.40 5.60
N ILE A 389 -3.21 -11.00 6.19
CA ILE A 389 -3.45 -9.59 6.53
C ILE A 389 -2.47 -9.20 7.63
N THR A 390 -1.88 -8.01 7.50
CA THR A 390 -0.78 -7.57 8.35
C THR A 390 -1.19 -7.52 9.82
N ASN A 391 -2.30 -6.87 10.17
CA ASN A 391 -2.77 -6.72 11.55
C ASN A 391 -4.25 -6.30 11.63
N LEU A 392 -4.77 -6.10 12.85
CA LEU A 392 -6.17 -5.69 13.06
C LEU A 392 -6.48 -4.30 12.51
N GLU A 393 -5.51 -3.39 12.47
CA GLU A 393 -5.67 -2.08 11.84
C GLU A 393 -6.00 -2.22 10.35
N THR A 394 -5.30 -3.11 9.66
CA THR A 394 -5.53 -3.42 8.24
C THR A 394 -6.84 -4.16 8.00
N VAL A 395 -7.21 -5.09 8.88
CA VAL A 395 -8.55 -5.72 8.85
C VAL A 395 -9.64 -4.65 8.93
N SER A 396 -9.50 -3.69 9.85
CA SER A 396 -10.45 -2.56 9.98
C SER A 396 -10.53 -1.71 8.71
N MET A 397 -9.38 -1.48 8.04
CA MET A 397 -9.34 -0.75 6.78
C MET A 397 -10.11 -1.48 5.67
N PHE A 398 -9.81 -2.77 5.43
CA PHE A 398 -10.53 -3.55 4.43
C PHE A 398 -12.04 -3.59 4.75
N SER A 399 -12.39 -3.75 6.02
CA SER A 399 -13.77 -3.69 6.49
C SER A 399 -14.47 -2.40 6.08
N ASN A 400 -13.83 -1.26 6.33
CA ASN A 400 -14.39 0.05 5.99
C ASN A 400 -14.41 0.29 4.47
N MET A 401 -13.42 -0.21 3.74
CA MET A 401 -13.36 -0.12 2.28
C MET A 401 -14.53 -0.87 1.65
N PHE A 402 -14.78 -2.11 2.08
CA PHE A 402 -15.91 -2.90 1.58
C PHE A 402 -17.26 -2.28 1.96
N LYS A 403 -17.41 -1.77 3.19
CA LYS A 403 -18.60 -0.98 3.56
C LYS A 403 -18.78 0.25 2.68
N GLY A 404 -17.70 0.93 2.34
CA GLY A 404 -17.70 2.12 1.47
C GLY A 404 -18.22 1.86 0.06
N TRP A 405 -18.05 0.64 -0.48
CA TRP A 405 -18.60 0.28 -1.79
C TRP A 405 -20.13 0.32 -1.82
N PHE A 406 -20.75 0.15 -0.66
CA PHE A 406 -22.20 0.16 -0.46
C PHE A 406 -22.69 1.45 0.22
N ALA A 407 -21.82 2.47 0.39
CA ALA A 407 -22.11 3.69 1.13
C ALA A 407 -23.33 4.50 0.65
N PRO A 408 -23.69 4.53 -0.65
CA PRO A 408 -24.94 5.17 -1.08
C PRO A 408 -26.18 4.55 -0.45
N VAL A 409 -26.07 3.32 0.08
CA VAL A 409 -27.14 2.52 0.67
C VAL A 409 -26.87 2.19 2.15
N ALA A 410 -25.76 2.72 2.71
CA ALA A 410 -25.26 2.36 4.05
C ALA A 410 -26.25 2.65 5.20
N SER A 411 -27.22 3.57 5.03
CA SER A 411 -28.27 3.79 6.03
C SER A 411 -29.18 2.56 6.23
N ASN A 412 -29.25 1.68 5.22
CA ASN A 412 -30.15 0.53 5.21
C ASN A 412 -29.41 -0.82 5.35
N TYR A 413 -28.07 -0.82 5.40
CA TYR A 413 -27.27 -2.05 5.43
C TYR A 413 -27.61 -2.96 6.63
N ASN A 414 -27.77 -2.38 7.81
CA ASN A 414 -28.24 -3.10 8.99
C ASN A 414 -29.66 -3.66 8.84
N GLU A 415 -30.49 -3.04 8.00
CA GLU A 415 -31.85 -3.51 7.73
C GLU A 415 -31.86 -4.75 6.86
N PHE A 416 -30.97 -4.85 5.86
CA PHE A 416 -30.84 -6.06 5.06
C PHE A 416 -30.38 -7.26 5.90
N ILE A 417 -29.32 -7.08 6.69
CA ILE A 417 -28.82 -8.14 7.58
C ILE A 417 -29.91 -8.58 8.54
N ARG A 418 -30.63 -7.63 9.12
CA ARG A 418 -31.74 -7.93 9.99
C ARG A 418 -32.85 -8.69 9.26
N ALA A 419 -33.24 -8.25 8.07
CA ALA A 419 -34.22 -8.92 7.24
C ALA A 419 -33.80 -10.35 6.85
N LEU A 420 -32.51 -10.55 6.50
CA LEU A 420 -31.95 -11.86 6.19
C LEU A 420 -32.01 -12.80 7.41
N LEU A 421 -31.58 -12.33 8.58
CA LEU A 421 -31.59 -13.12 9.80
C LEU A 421 -33.00 -13.42 10.32
N GLU A 422 -33.94 -12.49 10.14
CA GLU A 422 -35.36 -12.66 10.48
C GLU A 422 -36.12 -13.50 9.44
N GLY A 423 -35.60 -13.63 8.22
CA GLY A 423 -36.27 -14.32 7.10
C GLY A 423 -37.34 -13.47 6.42
N ASN A 424 -37.20 -12.16 6.46
CA ASN A 424 -38.12 -11.22 5.83
C ASN A 424 -37.76 -10.99 4.36
N VAL A 425 -38.19 -11.91 3.49
CA VAL A 425 -37.89 -11.88 2.04
C VAL A 425 -38.36 -10.59 1.37
N LYS A 426 -39.51 -10.02 1.81
CA LYS A 426 -40.02 -8.76 1.25
C LYS A 426 -39.11 -7.59 1.53
N ALA A 427 -38.59 -7.48 2.75
CA ALA A 427 -37.63 -6.44 3.11
C ALA A 427 -36.28 -6.64 2.41
N MET A 428 -35.82 -7.89 2.26
CA MET A 428 -34.60 -8.20 1.48
C MET A 428 -34.74 -7.75 0.02
N ASN A 429 -35.87 -8.05 -0.62
CA ASN A 429 -36.13 -7.63 -2.01
C ASN A 429 -36.15 -6.11 -2.17
N LEU A 430 -36.84 -5.39 -1.28
CA LEU A 430 -36.87 -3.93 -1.32
C LEU A 430 -35.47 -3.35 -1.24
N TYR A 431 -34.69 -3.79 -0.26
CA TYR A 431 -33.33 -3.33 -0.04
C TYR A 431 -32.42 -3.64 -1.24
N MET A 432 -32.44 -4.87 -1.75
CA MET A 432 -31.56 -5.27 -2.86
C MET A 432 -31.87 -4.54 -4.15
N ASN A 433 -33.11 -4.22 -4.44
CA ASN A 433 -33.46 -3.41 -5.61
C ASN A 433 -33.03 -1.96 -5.46
N ASP A 434 -33.11 -1.37 -4.26
CA ASP A 434 -32.59 -0.03 -3.99
C ASP A 434 -31.06 0.01 -4.15
N VAL A 435 -30.34 -1.01 -3.64
CA VAL A 435 -28.91 -1.19 -3.85
C VAL A 435 -28.55 -1.32 -5.33
N ALA A 436 -29.25 -2.19 -6.05
CA ALA A 436 -29.02 -2.42 -7.46
C ALA A 436 -29.22 -1.13 -8.28
N LEU A 437 -30.28 -0.39 -8.03
CA LEU A 437 -30.55 0.89 -8.70
C LEU A 437 -29.47 1.95 -8.43
N ALA A 438 -29.03 2.08 -7.19
CA ALA A 438 -28.03 3.07 -6.80
C ALA A 438 -26.62 2.75 -7.36
N THR A 439 -26.29 1.46 -7.48
CA THR A 439 -24.92 1.02 -7.80
C THR A 439 -24.73 0.82 -9.31
N PHE A 440 -25.71 0.27 -10.03
CA PHE A 440 -25.60 0.06 -11.48
C PHE A 440 -25.71 1.35 -12.31
N SER A 441 -26.16 2.46 -11.76
CA SER A 441 -26.11 3.75 -12.44
C SER A 441 -24.67 4.29 -12.62
N SER A 442 -23.72 3.81 -11.82
CA SER A 442 -22.31 4.22 -11.87
C SER A 442 -21.44 3.32 -12.79
N PHE A 443 -21.94 2.17 -13.24
CA PHE A 443 -21.20 1.17 -14.01
C PHE A 443 -21.51 1.16 -15.52
N ASP A 444 -22.43 2.00 -15.99
CA ASP A 444 -22.87 2.05 -17.40
C ASP A 444 -21.87 2.75 -18.35
N VAL A 445 -20.62 2.99 -17.95
CA VAL A 445 -19.63 3.74 -18.75
C VAL A 445 -18.44 2.88 -19.18
N GLY A 446 -18.63 1.60 -19.51
CA GLY A 446 -17.57 0.71 -20.02
C GLY A 446 -17.99 -0.09 -21.23
N LYS A 447 -17.53 0.33 -22.41
CA LYS A 447 -17.71 -0.37 -23.70
C LYS A 447 -17.02 -1.71 -23.72
N TYR A 448 -17.31 -2.80 -23.46
CA TYR A 448 -16.74 -4.16 -23.56
C TYR A 448 -16.64 -4.93 -22.22
N VAL A 449 -17.80 -5.25 -21.62
CA VAL A 449 -17.85 -6.40 -20.70
C VAL A 449 -19.16 -7.14 -20.97
N SER A 450 -19.11 -8.46 -21.13
CA SER A 450 -20.30 -9.27 -21.40
C SER A 450 -21.34 -9.07 -20.29
N GLU A 451 -22.57 -8.76 -20.65
CA GLU A 451 -23.70 -8.48 -19.75
C GLU A 451 -23.96 -9.60 -18.70
N ARG A 452 -23.42 -10.80 -18.93
CA ARG A 452 -23.62 -11.99 -18.07
C ARG A 452 -22.73 -12.04 -16.80
N THR A 453 -21.55 -11.40 -16.79
CA THR A 453 -20.59 -11.54 -15.66
C THR A 453 -20.61 -10.38 -14.68
N GLN A 454 -21.23 -9.26 -14.99
CA GLN A 454 -21.25 -8.07 -14.14
C GLN A 454 -22.11 -8.23 -12.86
N PRO A 455 -23.33 -8.76 -12.90
CA PRO A 455 -24.13 -8.95 -11.71
C PRO A 455 -23.48 -9.89 -10.69
N GLU A 456 -22.97 -11.04 -11.15
CA GLU A 456 -22.34 -12.05 -10.28
C GLU A 456 -21.12 -11.50 -9.53
N ARG A 457 -20.26 -10.71 -10.19
CA ARG A 457 -19.11 -10.04 -9.57
C ARG A 457 -19.51 -9.01 -8.51
N PHE A 458 -20.57 -8.26 -8.78
CA PHE A 458 -21.11 -7.30 -7.83
C PHE A 458 -21.62 -7.99 -6.56
N TYR A 459 -22.39 -9.06 -6.72
CA TYR A 459 -22.97 -9.77 -5.58
C TYR A 459 -21.95 -10.53 -4.75
N HIS A 460 -20.87 -10.97 -5.35
CA HIS A 460 -19.73 -11.51 -4.60
C HIS A 460 -19.09 -10.42 -3.69
N GLY A 461 -18.91 -9.18 -4.21
CA GLY A 461 -18.46 -8.04 -3.40
C GLY A 461 -19.44 -7.68 -2.27
N PHE A 462 -20.74 -7.79 -2.53
CA PHE A 462 -21.78 -7.60 -1.51
C PHE A 462 -21.68 -8.64 -0.39
N VAL A 463 -21.43 -9.88 -0.73
CA VAL A 463 -21.20 -10.97 0.24
C VAL A 463 -19.99 -10.68 1.12
N LEU A 464 -18.89 -10.21 0.54
CA LEU A 464 -17.74 -9.79 1.34
C LEU A 464 -18.13 -8.71 2.37
N GLY A 465 -19.01 -7.78 2.01
CA GLY A 465 -19.58 -6.79 2.93
C GLY A 465 -20.37 -7.43 4.08
N LEU A 466 -21.22 -8.43 3.78
CA LEU A 466 -21.98 -9.20 4.78
C LEU A 466 -21.07 -9.93 5.77
N LEU A 467 -19.94 -10.47 5.29
CA LEU A 467 -18.97 -11.21 6.10
C LEU A 467 -18.50 -10.43 7.33
N ILE A 468 -18.40 -9.13 7.19
CA ILE A 468 -17.78 -8.26 8.20
C ILE A 468 -18.75 -8.00 9.34
N GLU A 469 -20.02 -7.74 9.04
CA GLU A 469 -21.01 -7.35 10.07
C GLU A 469 -21.53 -8.52 10.91
N ILE A 470 -21.60 -9.72 10.33
CA ILE A 470 -22.12 -10.89 11.03
C ILE A 470 -21.03 -11.84 11.54
N ARG A 471 -19.78 -11.47 11.38
CA ARG A 471 -18.62 -12.30 11.72
C ARG A 471 -18.58 -12.72 13.19
N ASP A 472 -19.04 -11.88 14.10
CA ASP A 472 -19.13 -12.23 15.52
C ASP A 472 -20.19 -13.30 15.79
N ARG A 473 -21.20 -13.41 14.94
CA ARG A 473 -22.36 -14.27 15.08
C ARG A 473 -22.33 -15.50 14.15
N TYR A 474 -21.73 -15.36 12.97
CA TYR A 474 -21.63 -16.40 11.94
C TYR A 474 -20.19 -16.62 11.45
N ALA A 475 -19.86 -17.88 11.12
CA ALA A 475 -18.75 -18.18 10.24
C ALA A 475 -19.29 -18.23 8.81
N VAL A 476 -18.78 -17.35 7.94
CA VAL A 476 -19.23 -17.28 6.55
C VAL A 476 -18.29 -18.13 5.70
N ARG A 477 -18.86 -18.90 4.81
CA ARG A 477 -18.16 -19.75 3.83
C ARG A 477 -18.73 -19.47 2.46
N SER A 478 -17.87 -19.28 1.49
CA SER A 478 -18.30 -19.10 0.11
C SER A 478 -17.59 -20.06 -0.83
N ASN A 479 -18.29 -20.42 -1.93
CA ASN A 479 -17.78 -21.22 -3.02
C ASN A 479 -17.06 -22.52 -2.62
N ARG A 480 -17.53 -23.20 -1.55
CA ARG A 480 -17.02 -24.51 -1.13
C ARG A 480 -17.92 -25.65 -1.60
N GLU A 481 -17.32 -26.82 -1.71
CA GLU A 481 -18.07 -28.02 -2.04
C GLU A 481 -18.89 -28.51 -0.84
N SER A 482 -20.18 -28.78 -1.05
CA SER A 482 -21.05 -29.45 -0.13
C SER A 482 -22.03 -30.33 -0.91
N GLY A 483 -22.27 -31.55 -0.45
CA GLY A 483 -23.10 -32.51 -1.19
C GLY A 483 -22.49 -32.86 -2.55
N PHE A 484 -23.24 -32.64 -3.63
CA PHE A 484 -22.83 -32.94 -4.99
C PHE A 484 -22.49 -31.69 -5.84
N GLY A 485 -22.21 -30.58 -5.21
CA GLY A 485 -21.90 -29.32 -5.90
C GLY A 485 -21.21 -28.28 -5.03
N ARG A 486 -21.13 -27.07 -5.56
CA ARG A 486 -20.50 -25.94 -4.91
C ARG A 486 -21.58 -24.88 -4.69
N TYR A 487 -21.77 -24.48 -3.42
CA TYR A 487 -22.67 -23.38 -3.03
C TYR A 487 -21.98 -22.01 -3.15
N ASP A 488 -22.75 -20.97 -3.38
CA ASP A 488 -22.20 -19.61 -3.44
C ASP A 488 -21.86 -19.05 -2.06
N VAL A 489 -22.81 -19.08 -1.11
CA VAL A 489 -22.57 -18.60 0.26
C VAL A 489 -23.29 -19.46 1.29
N MET A 490 -22.57 -19.77 2.36
CA MET A 490 -23.12 -20.43 3.53
C MET A 490 -22.77 -19.66 4.80
N LEU A 491 -23.78 -19.33 5.60
CA LEU A 491 -23.67 -18.70 6.90
C LEU A 491 -23.84 -19.76 8.00
N LEU A 492 -22.72 -20.12 8.64
CA LEU A 492 -22.69 -21.10 9.72
C LEU A 492 -22.82 -20.40 11.07
N PRO A 493 -23.90 -20.61 11.86
CA PRO A 493 -24.10 -19.92 13.12
C PRO A 493 -23.10 -20.38 14.18
N LYS A 494 -22.52 -19.45 14.94
CA LYS A 494 -21.71 -19.76 16.11
C LYS A 494 -22.54 -20.08 17.36
N SER A 495 -23.82 -19.67 17.35
CA SER A 495 -24.77 -19.93 18.43
C SER A 495 -25.80 -20.98 18.02
N LYS A 496 -26.12 -21.90 18.94
CA LYS A 496 -27.22 -22.88 18.74
C LYS A 496 -28.62 -22.25 18.63
N ARG A 497 -28.77 -20.96 18.84
CA ARG A 497 -30.05 -20.22 18.74
C ARG A 497 -30.31 -19.68 17.33
N ASP A 498 -29.26 -19.53 16.51
CA ASP A 498 -29.35 -18.94 15.20
C ASP A 498 -29.54 -20.01 14.12
N ASN A 499 -30.20 -19.63 13.02
CA ASN A 499 -30.39 -20.51 11.86
C ASN A 499 -29.16 -20.44 10.95
N ALA A 500 -28.79 -21.56 10.32
CA ALA A 500 -27.87 -21.56 9.20
C ALA A 500 -28.58 -21.05 7.95
N ILE A 501 -27.83 -20.42 7.04
CA ILE A 501 -28.41 -19.82 5.83
C ILE A 501 -27.52 -20.21 4.64
N ILE A 502 -28.15 -20.63 3.54
CA ILE A 502 -27.51 -20.88 2.26
C ILE A 502 -28.09 -19.90 1.25
N LEU A 503 -27.19 -19.21 0.52
CA LEU A 503 -27.55 -18.28 -0.55
C LEU A 503 -27.00 -18.81 -1.85
N GLU A 504 -27.82 -18.82 -2.90
CA GLU A 504 -27.44 -19.18 -4.26
C GLU A 504 -27.81 -18.04 -5.20
N PHE A 505 -26.89 -17.66 -6.09
CA PHE A 505 -27.03 -16.51 -6.98
C PHE A 505 -27.11 -16.97 -8.43
N LYS A 506 -28.11 -16.49 -9.17
CA LYS A 506 -28.24 -16.79 -10.60
C LYS A 506 -28.64 -15.57 -11.43
N VAL A 507 -28.04 -15.46 -12.60
CA VAL A 507 -28.47 -14.50 -13.62
C VAL A 507 -29.49 -15.19 -14.51
N ARG A 508 -30.60 -14.54 -14.80
CA ARG A 508 -31.67 -15.11 -15.67
C ARG A 508 -31.13 -15.49 -17.04
N GLU A 509 -31.42 -16.70 -17.46
CA GLU A 509 -31.15 -17.20 -18.81
C GLU A 509 -32.38 -17.03 -19.70
N PRO A 510 -32.42 -15.99 -20.58
CA PRO A 510 -33.63 -15.70 -21.40
C PRO A 510 -34.10 -16.84 -22.27
N ASP A 511 -33.22 -17.78 -22.65
CA ASP A 511 -33.53 -18.91 -23.53
C ASP A 511 -34.27 -20.03 -22.79
N SER A 512 -34.10 -20.17 -21.49
CA SER A 512 -34.68 -21.23 -20.65
C SER A 512 -35.64 -20.75 -19.57
N GLU A 513 -35.51 -19.50 -19.14
CA GLU A 513 -36.26 -18.89 -18.03
C GLU A 513 -37.09 -17.70 -18.53
N LYS A 514 -38.39 -17.69 -18.28
CA LYS A 514 -39.28 -16.62 -18.74
C LYS A 514 -39.31 -15.43 -17.78
N THR A 515 -39.21 -15.70 -16.50
CA THR A 515 -39.32 -14.69 -15.43
C THR A 515 -38.20 -14.82 -14.42
N LEU A 516 -38.02 -13.81 -13.54
CA LEU A 516 -37.09 -13.89 -12.43
C LEU A 516 -37.52 -14.92 -11.38
N GLU A 517 -38.81 -15.20 -11.28
CA GLU A 517 -39.34 -16.24 -10.41
C GLU A 517 -38.84 -17.62 -10.85
N ASP A 518 -38.79 -17.90 -12.17
CA ASP A 518 -38.23 -19.15 -12.70
C ASP A 518 -36.73 -19.28 -12.32
N THR A 519 -35.99 -18.17 -12.34
CA THR A 519 -34.57 -18.15 -11.94
C THR A 519 -34.39 -18.38 -10.43
N VAL A 520 -35.26 -17.81 -9.60
CA VAL A 520 -35.27 -18.06 -8.14
C VAL A 520 -35.54 -19.54 -7.87
N GLU A 521 -36.57 -20.13 -8.52
CA GLU A 521 -36.89 -21.55 -8.38
C GLU A 521 -35.70 -22.43 -8.80
N SER A 522 -35.06 -22.10 -9.92
CA SER A 522 -33.84 -22.77 -10.39
C SER A 522 -32.68 -22.70 -9.41
N ALA A 523 -32.52 -21.57 -8.69
CA ALA A 523 -31.50 -21.42 -7.64
C ALA A 523 -31.81 -22.28 -6.41
N LEU A 524 -33.06 -22.29 -5.96
CA LEU A 524 -33.50 -23.09 -4.83
C LEU A 524 -33.45 -24.61 -5.14
N ASP A 525 -33.85 -25.01 -6.35
CA ASP A 525 -33.74 -26.40 -6.82
C ASP A 525 -32.29 -26.86 -6.84
N GLN A 526 -31.36 -26.00 -7.24
CA GLN A 526 -29.93 -26.33 -7.22
C GLN A 526 -29.42 -26.62 -5.80
N ILE A 527 -29.83 -25.84 -4.79
CA ILE A 527 -29.49 -26.09 -3.38
C ILE A 527 -29.94 -27.47 -2.95
N ILE A 528 -31.17 -27.85 -3.34
CA ILE A 528 -31.79 -29.13 -2.97
C ILE A 528 -31.15 -30.30 -3.74
N GLU A 529 -31.04 -30.21 -5.06
CA GLU A 529 -30.49 -31.27 -5.92
C GLU A 529 -29.03 -31.57 -5.61
N LYS A 530 -28.23 -30.51 -5.34
CA LYS A 530 -26.82 -30.64 -4.99
C LYS A 530 -26.58 -30.95 -3.51
N LYS A 531 -27.65 -31.00 -2.70
CA LYS A 531 -27.62 -31.33 -1.27
C LYS A 531 -26.61 -30.45 -0.49
N TYR A 532 -26.67 -29.14 -0.69
CA TYR A 532 -25.76 -28.21 -0.01
C TYR A 532 -25.91 -28.24 1.54
N ASP A 533 -27.07 -28.70 2.04
CA ASP A 533 -27.31 -28.92 3.47
C ASP A 533 -26.39 -29.97 4.12
N ALA A 534 -25.77 -30.84 3.32
CA ALA A 534 -25.03 -32.00 3.83
C ALA A 534 -23.94 -31.62 4.83
N GLU A 535 -23.24 -30.51 4.58
CA GLU A 535 -22.21 -30.00 5.49
C GLU A 535 -22.82 -29.52 6.81
N LEU A 536 -23.93 -28.80 6.77
CA LEU A 536 -24.62 -28.27 7.95
C LEU A 536 -25.24 -29.40 8.81
N LEU A 537 -25.82 -30.38 8.14
CA LEU A 537 -26.37 -31.57 8.79
C LEU A 537 -25.25 -32.39 9.49
N ALA A 538 -24.09 -32.53 8.85
CA ALA A 538 -22.94 -33.21 9.42
C ALA A 538 -22.38 -32.48 10.67
N LEU A 539 -22.57 -31.16 10.76
CA LEU A 539 -22.24 -30.35 11.93
C LEU A 539 -23.31 -30.37 13.03
N GLY A 540 -24.40 -31.14 12.84
CA GLY A 540 -25.47 -31.31 13.82
C GLY A 540 -26.54 -30.22 13.79
N ILE A 541 -26.63 -29.43 12.73
CA ILE A 541 -27.71 -28.45 12.51
C ILE A 541 -28.90 -29.20 11.90
N THR A 542 -30.08 -29.10 12.51
CA THR A 542 -31.28 -29.77 11.99
C THR A 542 -31.85 -29.05 10.76
N GLN A 543 -32.51 -29.78 9.87
CA GLN A 543 -33.10 -29.26 8.64
C GLN A 543 -33.99 -28.03 8.86
N GLU A 544 -34.77 -28.02 9.94
CA GLU A 544 -35.69 -26.94 10.30
C GLU A 544 -34.97 -25.63 10.65
N ARG A 545 -33.66 -25.71 10.89
CA ARG A 545 -32.79 -24.59 11.20
C ARG A 545 -31.90 -24.16 10.04
N ILE A 546 -32.12 -24.70 8.85
CA ILE A 546 -31.42 -24.31 7.64
C ILE A 546 -32.40 -23.52 6.77
N ARG A 547 -32.04 -22.30 6.39
CA ARG A 547 -32.79 -21.46 5.48
C ARG A 547 -32.08 -21.37 4.14
N HIS A 548 -32.86 -21.43 3.07
CA HIS A 548 -32.39 -21.30 1.71
C HIS A 548 -32.95 -20.03 1.10
N TYR A 549 -32.12 -19.31 0.33
CA TYR A 549 -32.53 -18.17 -0.44
C TYR A 549 -31.90 -18.22 -1.83
N GLY A 550 -32.76 -18.17 -2.86
CA GLY A 550 -32.36 -17.99 -4.25
C GLY A 550 -32.39 -16.50 -4.62
N PHE A 551 -31.32 -16.04 -5.20
CA PHE A 551 -31.16 -14.67 -5.69
C PHE A 551 -31.12 -14.69 -7.22
N ALA A 552 -32.11 -14.09 -7.86
CA ALA A 552 -32.20 -13.97 -9.31
C ALA A 552 -31.93 -12.55 -9.78
N PHE A 553 -31.15 -12.41 -10.86
CA PHE A 553 -30.74 -11.13 -11.41
C PHE A 553 -31.06 -10.99 -12.89
N GLU A 554 -31.58 -9.83 -13.29
CA GLU A 554 -31.75 -9.42 -14.67
C GLU A 554 -31.45 -7.93 -14.82
N GLY A 555 -30.28 -7.60 -15.36
CA GLY A 555 -29.82 -6.21 -15.42
C GLY A 555 -29.81 -5.54 -14.04
N LYS A 556 -30.67 -4.54 -13.82
CA LYS A 556 -30.81 -3.81 -12.55
C LYS A 556 -31.89 -4.39 -11.61
N LYS A 557 -32.54 -5.48 -12.01
CA LYS A 557 -33.60 -6.09 -11.21
C LYS A 557 -33.05 -7.27 -10.41
N VAL A 558 -33.47 -7.35 -9.16
CA VAL A 558 -33.16 -8.46 -8.24
C VAL A 558 -34.45 -9.02 -7.69
N LEU A 559 -34.57 -10.33 -7.69
CA LEU A 559 -35.63 -11.05 -6.99
C LEU A 559 -35.02 -12.11 -6.07
N ILE A 560 -35.50 -12.14 -4.81
CA ILE A 560 -35.07 -13.10 -3.79
C ILE A 560 -36.29 -13.89 -3.36
N GLY A 561 -36.15 -15.21 -3.27
CA GLY A 561 -37.16 -16.10 -2.77
C GLY A 561 -36.61 -17.21 -1.90
#